data_926dcb5a067f7f314d28826f36b0639c
#
_entry.id   926dcb5a067f7f314d28826f36b0639c
#
_cell.length_a   1.000
_cell.length_b   1.000
_cell.length_c   1.000
_cell.angle_alpha   90.00
_cell.angle_beta   90.00
_cell.angle_gamma   90.00
#
_symmetry.space_group_name_H-M   'P 1'
#
loop_
_entity.id
_entity.type
_entity.pdbx_description
1 polymer ?
#
loop_
_entity_poly.entity_id
_entity_poly.type
_entity_poly.pdbx_seq_one_letter_code
_entity_poly.pdbx_strand_id
1 'polypeptide(L)'
;MEYTFRWFGPQDPSKLKEIRQIGINGIVTSLANVKYGQKWSSEDIKKRKSLIESYKVNKSKKLNWSVVESLPVHNDIKKRSGKYKYFIDQYKDSLVNLAKNKITNICYNFMPLIDWVRTDLNFELPNGSQALKYNHLHVCAFENFILKSKNAKLR
;
A
#
# COMPACT_ATOMS: atom_id res chain seq x y z
N MET A 1 -12.05 -5.36 -19.49
CA MET A 1 -12.01 -4.71 -18.17
C MET A 1 -11.60 -5.74 -17.14
N GLU A 2 -10.69 -5.44 -16.21
CA GLU A 2 -10.24 -6.33 -15.14
C GLU A 2 -10.81 -5.82 -13.82
N TYR A 3 -11.42 -6.70 -13.03
CA TYR A 3 -11.88 -6.39 -11.69
C TYR A 3 -10.76 -6.72 -10.72
N THR A 4 -10.34 -5.74 -9.92
CA THR A 4 -9.25 -5.88 -8.96
C THR A 4 -9.74 -5.66 -7.54
N PHE A 5 -9.03 -6.25 -6.57
CA PHE A 5 -9.31 -6.10 -5.14
C PHE A 5 -8.03 -5.79 -4.38
N ARG A 6 -8.10 -4.85 -3.45
CA ARG A 6 -6.99 -4.54 -2.55
C ARG A 6 -6.83 -5.65 -1.52
N TRP A 7 -5.65 -6.26 -1.47
CA TRP A 7 -5.30 -7.28 -0.50
C TRP A 7 -4.02 -6.89 0.26
N PHE A 8 -4.10 -6.82 1.59
CA PHE A 8 -3.01 -6.35 2.44
C PHE A 8 -1.95 -7.41 2.74
N GLY A 9 -2.09 -8.59 2.19
CA GLY A 9 -1.11 -9.66 2.31
C GLY A 9 -1.60 -10.82 3.17
N PRO A 10 -0.71 -11.76 3.57
CA PRO A 10 -1.10 -13.01 4.25
C PRO A 10 -1.86 -12.81 5.57
N GLN A 11 -1.70 -11.65 6.21
CA GLN A 11 -2.39 -11.30 7.46
C GLN A 11 -3.75 -10.59 7.24
N ASP A 12 -4.10 -10.33 5.98
CA ASP A 12 -5.40 -9.74 5.67
C ASP A 12 -6.55 -10.65 6.14
N PRO A 13 -7.59 -10.11 6.79
CA PRO A 13 -8.80 -10.86 7.11
C PRO A 13 -9.44 -11.48 5.88
N SER A 14 -9.48 -10.74 4.76
CA SER A 14 -9.99 -11.22 3.47
C SER A 14 -9.04 -12.25 2.86
N LYS A 15 -9.53 -13.45 2.62
CA LYS A 15 -8.71 -14.52 2.04
C LYS A 15 -8.78 -14.50 0.51
N LEU A 16 -7.68 -14.86 -0.15
CA LEU A 16 -7.61 -14.91 -1.62
C LEU A 16 -8.74 -15.77 -2.25
N LYS A 17 -9.18 -16.83 -1.55
CA LYS A 17 -10.32 -17.65 -1.98
C LYS A 17 -11.63 -16.86 -2.02
N GLU A 18 -11.88 -16.04 -1.02
CA GLU A 18 -13.10 -15.25 -0.90
C GLU A 18 -13.12 -14.15 -1.96
N ILE A 19 -11.97 -13.47 -2.12
CA ILE A 19 -11.76 -12.49 -3.18
C ILE A 19 -12.04 -13.11 -4.57
N ARG A 20 -11.60 -14.35 -4.78
CA ARG A 20 -11.86 -15.07 -6.03
C ARG A 20 -13.32 -15.44 -6.21
N GLN A 21 -14.03 -15.81 -5.15
CA GLN A 21 -15.45 -16.18 -5.19
C GLN A 21 -16.36 -15.06 -5.67
N ILE A 22 -16.03 -13.81 -5.37
CA ILE A 22 -16.78 -12.64 -5.82
C ILE A 22 -16.41 -12.19 -7.24
N GLY A 23 -15.68 -13.02 -8.01
CA GLY A 23 -15.37 -12.77 -9.43
C GLY A 23 -14.14 -11.91 -9.70
N ILE A 24 -13.36 -11.57 -8.69
CA ILE A 24 -12.12 -10.82 -8.86
C ILE A 24 -11.05 -11.65 -9.56
N ASN A 25 -10.29 -11.02 -10.45
CA ASN A 25 -9.19 -11.64 -11.18
C ASN A 25 -7.83 -11.02 -10.86
N GLY A 26 -7.79 -9.73 -10.54
CA GLY A 26 -6.59 -8.98 -10.24
C GLY A 26 -6.44 -8.61 -8.77
N ILE A 27 -5.23 -8.74 -8.25
CA ILE A 27 -4.89 -8.33 -6.89
C ILE A 27 -4.07 -7.05 -6.93
N VAL A 28 -4.46 -6.10 -6.11
CA VAL A 28 -3.73 -4.87 -5.82
C VAL A 28 -3.07 -5.05 -4.44
N THR A 29 -1.74 -5.08 -4.39
CA THR A 29 -1.02 -5.31 -3.13
C THR A 29 0.40 -4.75 -3.16
N SER A 30 1.06 -4.75 -2.01
CA SER A 30 2.46 -4.34 -1.87
C SER A 30 3.26 -5.33 -1.00
N LEU A 31 4.59 -5.12 -0.91
CA LEU A 31 5.46 -5.87 0.01
C LEU A 31 5.65 -5.07 1.31
N ALA A 32 4.62 -5.08 2.17
CA ALA A 32 4.65 -4.36 3.44
C ALA A 32 5.71 -4.85 4.43
N ASN A 33 6.25 -6.06 4.22
CA ASN A 33 7.33 -6.64 5.02
C ASN A 33 8.72 -6.15 4.64
N VAL A 34 8.87 -5.48 3.50
CA VAL A 34 10.15 -4.88 3.10
C VAL A 34 10.33 -3.55 3.80
N LYS A 35 11.49 -3.37 4.43
CA LYS A 35 11.80 -2.16 5.19
C LYS A 35 11.76 -0.93 4.30
N TYR A 36 11.19 0.16 4.82
CA TYR A 36 11.05 1.43 4.12
C TYR A 36 12.37 1.94 3.52
N GLY A 37 12.34 2.28 2.23
CA GLY A 37 13.51 2.74 1.47
C GLY A 37 14.44 1.63 0.96
N GLN A 38 14.19 0.37 1.27
CA GLN A 38 14.96 -0.74 0.73
C GLN A 38 14.39 -1.26 -0.59
N LYS A 39 15.30 -1.78 -1.41
CA LYS A 39 14.96 -2.44 -2.67
C LYS A 39 14.08 -3.67 -2.43
N TRP A 40 13.03 -3.79 -3.23
CA TRP A 40 12.27 -5.03 -3.34
C TRP A 40 13.06 -6.05 -4.16
N SER A 41 13.44 -7.15 -3.53
CA SER A 41 14.18 -8.20 -4.23
C SER A 41 13.28 -8.95 -5.23
N SER A 42 13.88 -9.48 -6.29
CA SER A 42 13.14 -10.33 -7.24
C SER A 42 12.58 -11.58 -6.58
N GLU A 43 13.24 -12.06 -5.51
CA GLU A 43 12.82 -13.22 -4.74
C GLU A 43 11.54 -12.92 -3.95
N ASP A 44 11.51 -11.81 -3.20
CA ASP A 44 10.33 -11.39 -2.44
C ASP A 44 9.12 -11.15 -3.36
N ILE A 45 9.37 -10.52 -4.52
CA ILE A 45 8.35 -10.30 -5.54
C ILE A 45 7.82 -11.64 -6.06
N LYS A 46 8.70 -12.58 -6.44
CA LYS A 46 8.31 -13.92 -6.90
C LYS A 46 7.53 -14.68 -5.85
N LYS A 47 7.97 -14.63 -4.59
CA LYS A 47 7.29 -15.30 -3.47
C LYS A 47 5.86 -14.78 -3.28
N ARG A 48 5.67 -13.45 -3.28
CA ARG A 48 4.35 -12.85 -3.18
C ARG A 48 3.48 -13.19 -4.40
N LYS A 49 4.03 -13.08 -5.60
CA LYS A 49 3.35 -13.41 -6.86
C LYS A 49 2.90 -14.87 -6.90
N SER A 50 3.81 -15.80 -6.55
CA SER A 50 3.48 -17.23 -6.51
C SER A 50 2.38 -17.54 -5.51
N LEU A 51 2.35 -16.88 -4.35
CA LEU A 51 1.28 -17.02 -3.37
C LEU A 51 -0.08 -16.61 -3.95
N ILE A 52 -0.14 -15.47 -4.64
CA ILE A 52 -1.37 -15.00 -5.28
C ILE A 52 -1.82 -15.95 -6.39
N GLU A 53 -0.90 -16.34 -7.27
CA GLU A 53 -1.16 -17.16 -8.44
C GLU A 53 -1.38 -18.64 -8.13
N SER A 54 -0.99 -19.11 -6.94
CA SER A 54 -1.26 -20.50 -6.50
C SER A 54 -2.76 -20.75 -6.29
N TYR A 55 -3.53 -19.67 -6.11
CA TYR A 55 -4.96 -19.81 -5.84
C TYR A 55 -5.71 -20.09 -7.13
N LYS A 56 -6.04 -21.36 -7.32
CA LYS A 56 -6.87 -21.87 -8.43
C LYS A 56 -8.14 -22.49 -7.84
N VAL A 57 -9.28 -22.18 -8.44
CA VAL A 57 -10.52 -22.93 -8.20
C VAL A 57 -10.82 -23.70 -9.49
N ASN A 58 -10.59 -25.00 -9.46
CA ASN A 58 -10.79 -25.90 -10.60
C ASN A 58 -10.08 -25.40 -11.89
N LYS A 59 -10.74 -25.46 -13.04
CA LYS A 59 -10.23 -24.97 -14.34
C LYS A 59 -10.29 -23.45 -14.49
N SER A 60 -10.58 -22.69 -13.45
CA SER A 60 -10.70 -21.23 -13.54
C SER A 60 -9.35 -20.54 -13.72
N LYS A 61 -9.37 -19.31 -14.27
CA LYS A 61 -8.19 -18.46 -14.38
C LYS A 61 -7.61 -18.19 -12.99
N LYS A 62 -6.28 -18.14 -12.89
CA LYS A 62 -5.56 -17.76 -11.69
C LYS A 62 -5.88 -16.32 -11.29
N LEU A 63 -5.71 -16.00 -10.00
CA LEU A 63 -5.52 -14.62 -9.57
C LEU A 63 -4.17 -14.12 -10.09
N ASN A 64 -4.09 -12.85 -10.48
CA ASN A 64 -2.87 -12.20 -10.92
C ASN A 64 -2.50 -11.08 -9.94
N TRP A 65 -1.22 -10.82 -9.74
CA TRP A 65 -0.78 -9.58 -9.14
C TRP A 65 -0.81 -8.48 -10.21
N SER A 66 -1.90 -7.71 -10.28
CA SER A 66 -2.17 -6.78 -11.37
C SER A 66 -1.59 -5.40 -11.12
N VAL A 67 -1.58 -4.93 -9.87
CA VAL A 67 -1.11 -3.60 -9.50
C VAL A 67 -0.30 -3.65 -8.21
N VAL A 68 0.83 -2.99 -8.19
CA VAL A 68 1.54 -2.65 -6.95
C VAL A 68 0.92 -1.41 -6.35
N GLU A 69 0.46 -1.52 -5.11
CA GLU A 69 0.07 -0.38 -4.30
C GLU A 69 0.61 -0.53 -2.87
N SER A 70 1.49 0.30 -2.42
CA SER A 70 2.22 1.32 -3.18
C SER A 70 3.70 1.02 -3.07
N LEU A 71 4.49 1.36 -4.08
CA LEU A 71 5.94 1.37 -3.93
C LEU A 71 6.33 2.67 -3.21
N PRO A 72 6.82 2.60 -1.95
CA PRO A 72 7.02 3.79 -1.15
C PRO A 72 8.22 4.62 -1.63
N VAL A 73 8.02 5.94 -1.72
CA VAL A 73 9.08 6.90 -2.03
C VAL A 73 9.69 7.41 -0.73
N HIS A 74 11.00 7.19 -0.52
CA HIS A 74 11.68 7.57 0.71
C HIS A 74 11.65 9.09 0.95
N ASN A 75 11.60 9.50 2.22
CA ASN A 75 11.53 10.92 2.61
C ASN A 75 12.73 11.73 2.12
N ASP A 76 13.92 11.16 2.08
CA ASP A 76 15.10 11.84 1.55
C ASP A 76 14.94 12.19 0.07
N ILE A 77 14.26 11.35 -0.72
CA ILE A 77 13.93 11.65 -2.12
C ILE A 77 13.00 12.86 -2.17
N LYS A 78 11.93 12.85 -1.37
CA LYS A 78 10.90 13.90 -1.35
C LYS A 78 11.50 15.26 -0.96
N LYS A 79 12.44 15.27 -0.01
CA LYS A 79 13.13 16.47 0.48
C LYS A 79 14.39 16.80 -0.32
N ARG A 80 14.83 15.93 -1.22
CA ARG A 80 16.11 16.01 -1.93
C ARG A 80 17.29 16.25 -0.98
N SER A 81 17.31 15.51 0.13
CA SER A 81 18.30 15.66 1.21
C SER A 81 18.86 14.30 1.63
N GLY A 82 19.86 14.30 2.51
CA GLY A 82 20.44 13.07 3.05
C GLY A 82 20.96 12.12 1.97
N LYS A 83 20.55 10.87 2.04
CA LYS A 83 20.99 9.81 1.11
C LYS A 83 20.03 9.64 -0.10
N TYR A 84 19.42 10.72 -0.58
CA TYR A 84 18.37 10.65 -1.61
C TYR A 84 18.80 9.92 -2.89
N LYS A 85 20.07 10.06 -3.34
CA LYS A 85 20.58 9.35 -4.52
C LYS A 85 20.55 7.84 -4.32
N TYR A 86 21.04 7.37 -3.17
CA TYR A 86 20.98 5.96 -2.81
C TYR A 86 19.53 5.42 -2.82
N PHE A 87 18.59 6.16 -2.25
CA PHE A 87 17.18 5.73 -2.23
C PHE A 87 16.53 5.77 -3.61
N ILE A 88 16.95 6.69 -4.50
CA ILE A 88 16.55 6.67 -5.91
C ILE A 88 17.00 5.37 -6.58
N ASP A 89 18.23 4.94 -6.34
CA ASP A 89 18.75 3.70 -6.95
C ASP A 89 18.01 2.48 -6.40
N GLN A 90 17.73 2.41 -5.08
CA GLN A 90 16.90 1.35 -4.50
C GLN A 90 15.49 1.31 -5.12
N TYR A 91 14.91 2.48 -5.37
CA TYR A 91 13.60 2.61 -6.00
C TYR A 91 13.64 2.12 -7.45
N LYS A 92 14.62 2.57 -8.25
CA LYS A 92 14.83 2.12 -9.64
C LYS A 92 15.02 0.60 -9.72
N ASP A 93 15.87 0.04 -8.84
CA ASP A 93 16.10 -1.40 -8.79
C ASP A 93 14.81 -2.18 -8.48
N SER A 94 13.96 -1.63 -7.61
CA SER A 94 12.64 -2.21 -7.31
C SER A 94 11.75 -2.23 -8.56
N LEU A 95 11.73 -1.14 -9.33
CA LEU A 95 10.98 -1.06 -10.59
C LEU A 95 11.48 -2.09 -11.62
N VAL A 96 12.80 -2.21 -11.76
CA VAL A 96 13.41 -3.22 -12.65
C VAL A 96 13.03 -4.64 -12.21
N ASN A 97 13.07 -4.92 -10.91
CA ASN A 97 12.70 -6.24 -10.39
C ASN A 97 11.21 -6.54 -10.59
N LEU A 98 10.33 -5.57 -10.44
CA LEU A 98 8.89 -5.70 -10.73
C LEU A 98 8.67 -5.98 -12.22
N ALA A 99 9.31 -5.21 -13.11
CA ALA A 99 9.21 -5.41 -14.56
C ALA A 99 9.69 -6.79 -14.99
N LYS A 100 10.84 -7.28 -14.47
CA LYS A 100 11.34 -8.64 -14.70
C LYS A 100 10.33 -9.72 -14.28
N ASN A 101 9.50 -9.44 -13.28
CA ASN A 101 8.43 -10.32 -12.84
C ASN A 101 7.09 -10.07 -13.54
N LYS A 102 7.09 -9.28 -14.63
CA LYS A 102 5.90 -8.94 -15.44
C LYS A 102 4.80 -8.21 -14.65
N ILE A 103 5.19 -7.38 -13.67
CA ILE A 103 4.30 -6.49 -12.95
C ILE A 103 4.61 -5.07 -13.42
N THR A 104 3.72 -4.49 -14.22
CA THR A 104 3.96 -3.24 -14.96
C THR A 104 3.13 -2.06 -14.45
N ASN A 105 2.06 -2.33 -13.70
CA ASN A 105 1.22 -1.27 -13.13
C ASN A 105 1.67 -1.01 -11.69
N ILE A 106 2.23 0.18 -11.45
CA ILE A 106 2.81 0.54 -10.17
C ILE A 106 2.31 1.90 -9.76
N CYS A 107 1.58 1.94 -8.65
CA CYS A 107 1.28 3.19 -7.96
C CYS A 107 2.45 3.54 -7.05
N TYR A 108 3.01 4.72 -7.22
CA TYR A 108 3.97 5.27 -6.27
C TYR A 108 3.27 6.15 -5.24
N ASN A 109 3.80 6.16 -4.03
CA ASN A 109 3.26 6.96 -2.95
C ASN A 109 4.22 8.11 -2.62
N PHE A 110 3.88 9.31 -3.08
CA PHE A 110 4.77 10.47 -2.89
C PHE A 110 4.51 11.24 -1.58
N MET A 111 3.39 11.23 -1.00
CA MET A 111 2.98 11.91 0.25
C MET A 111 4.02 12.92 0.78
N PRO A 112 3.95 14.22 0.42
CA PRO A 112 5.06 15.14 0.63
C PRO A 112 5.33 15.53 2.08
N LEU A 113 4.36 15.45 2.97
CA LEU A 113 4.50 15.82 4.39
C LEU A 113 4.15 14.65 5.31
N ILE A 114 2.90 14.32 5.38
CA ILE A 114 2.36 13.23 6.20
C ILE A 114 1.52 12.31 5.31
N ASP A 115 1.44 11.06 5.70
CA ASP A 115 0.54 10.10 5.08
C ASP A 115 -0.91 10.40 5.52
N TRP A 116 -1.85 9.64 5.04
CA TRP A 116 -3.26 9.82 5.30
C TRP A 116 -3.59 9.72 6.78
N VAL A 117 -4.07 10.83 7.36
CA VAL A 117 -4.50 10.88 8.75
C VAL A 117 -5.95 10.45 8.86
N ARG A 118 -6.25 9.69 9.90
CA ARG A 118 -7.61 9.27 10.28
C ARG A 118 -7.81 9.52 11.75
N THR A 119 -8.97 10.04 12.11
CA THR A 119 -9.36 10.32 13.50
C THR A 119 -10.27 9.25 14.06
N ASP A 120 -10.85 8.43 13.20
CA ASP A 120 -11.67 7.29 13.56
C ASP A 120 -11.46 6.19 12.51
N LEU A 121 -11.19 4.98 12.96
CA LEU A 121 -10.91 3.82 12.09
C LEU A 121 -12.14 2.94 11.89
N ASN A 122 -13.19 3.13 12.68
CA ASN A 122 -14.39 2.28 12.71
C ASN A 122 -15.68 3.10 12.71
N PHE A 123 -15.65 4.25 12.02
CA PHE A 123 -16.84 5.10 11.94
C PHE A 123 -17.98 4.36 11.24
N GLU A 124 -19.10 4.19 11.95
CA GLU A 124 -20.27 3.52 11.42
C GLU A 124 -21.05 4.44 10.47
N LEU A 125 -21.36 3.93 9.29
CA LEU A 125 -22.21 4.59 8.31
C LEU A 125 -23.68 4.22 8.52
N PRO A 126 -24.64 5.00 7.97
CA PRO A 126 -26.08 4.74 8.14
C PRO A 126 -26.55 3.35 7.67
N ASN A 127 -25.80 2.71 6.79
CA ASN A 127 -26.08 1.37 6.30
C ASN A 127 -25.44 0.24 7.14
N GLY A 128 -24.85 0.58 8.31
CA GLY A 128 -24.19 -0.38 9.20
C GLY A 128 -22.78 -0.79 8.77
N SER A 129 -22.25 -0.29 7.65
CA SER A 129 -20.86 -0.53 7.28
C SER A 129 -19.91 0.40 8.02
N GLN A 130 -18.63 -0.01 8.13
CA GLN A 130 -17.59 0.79 8.76
C GLN A 130 -16.72 1.49 7.73
N ALA A 131 -16.28 2.72 8.03
CA ALA A 131 -15.41 3.51 7.19
C ALA A 131 -14.36 4.27 8.01
N LEU A 132 -13.29 4.68 7.33
CA LEU A 132 -12.30 5.58 7.90
C LEU A 132 -12.84 7.02 7.86
N LYS A 133 -12.71 7.75 8.98
CA LYS A 133 -13.16 9.14 9.08
C LYS A 133 -12.01 10.07 9.43
N TYR A 134 -12.02 11.24 8.83
CA TYR A 134 -11.17 12.36 9.20
C TYR A 134 -12.02 13.50 9.78
N ASN A 135 -11.62 14.01 10.92
CA ASN A 135 -12.18 15.20 11.52
C ASN A 135 -11.06 16.19 11.85
N HIS A 136 -11.10 17.35 11.22
CA HIS A 136 -10.05 18.35 11.36
C HIS A 136 -9.91 18.86 12.80
N LEU A 137 -11.01 19.09 13.50
CA LEU A 137 -10.97 19.55 14.90
C LEU A 137 -10.28 18.53 15.82
N HIS A 138 -10.51 17.24 15.60
CA HIS A 138 -9.83 16.19 16.37
C HIS A 138 -8.31 16.18 16.09
N VAL A 139 -7.89 16.41 14.85
CA VAL A 139 -6.46 16.51 14.50
C VAL A 139 -5.85 17.74 15.17
N CYS A 140 -6.51 18.89 15.09
CA CYS A 140 -6.03 20.12 15.75
C CYS A 140 -5.92 19.94 17.27
N ALA A 141 -6.92 19.32 17.90
CA ALA A 141 -6.88 19.02 19.33
C ALA A 141 -5.70 18.07 19.66
N PHE A 142 -5.52 17.01 18.90
CA PHE A 142 -4.40 16.09 19.07
C PHE A 142 -3.03 16.76 18.91
N GLU A 143 -2.85 17.57 17.85
CA GLU A 143 -1.60 18.31 17.62
C GLU A 143 -1.31 19.32 18.73
N ASN A 144 -2.32 20.03 19.23
CA ASN A 144 -2.15 21.04 20.28
C ASN A 144 -1.93 20.45 21.67
N PHE A 145 -2.74 19.48 22.06
CA PHE A 145 -2.80 19.02 23.46
C PHE A 145 -1.97 17.75 23.71
N ILE A 146 -1.87 16.86 22.71
CA ILE A 146 -1.15 15.59 22.87
C ILE A 146 0.26 15.72 22.33
N LEU A 147 0.43 16.07 21.04
CA LEU A 147 1.76 16.20 20.43
C LEU A 147 2.49 17.49 20.85
N LYS A 148 1.74 18.51 21.30
CA LYS A 148 2.28 19.83 21.65
C LYS A 148 3.18 20.39 20.55
N SER A 149 2.74 20.23 19.29
CA SER A 149 3.49 20.65 18.10
C SER A 149 3.69 22.17 18.10
N LYS A 150 4.92 22.63 17.90
CA LYS A 150 5.26 24.07 17.90
C LYS A 150 4.44 24.90 16.89
N ASN A 151 3.97 24.28 15.82
CA ASN A 151 3.23 24.93 14.74
C ASN A 151 1.73 24.64 14.75
N ALA A 152 1.22 23.94 15.77
CA ALA A 152 -0.19 23.56 15.81
C ALA A 152 -1.14 24.77 15.93
N LYS A 153 -0.67 25.86 16.53
CA LYS A 153 -1.45 27.11 16.69
C LYS A 153 -1.64 27.90 15.38
N LEU A 154 -0.94 27.52 14.30
CA LEU A 154 -0.98 28.19 13.00
C LEU A 154 -1.91 27.50 11.99
N ARG A 155 -2.61 26.46 12.40
CA ARG A 155 -3.57 25.71 11.61
C ARG A 155 -4.93 25.82 12.29
#